data_73b3c8b7efe62b53e0cf1d0c93e2ea8c
#
_entry.id   73b3c8b7efe62b53e0cf1d0c93e2ea8c
#
_cell.length_a   1.000
_cell.length_b   1.000
_cell.length_c   1.000
_cell.angle_alpha   90.00
_cell.angle_beta   90.00
_cell.angle_gamma   90.00
#
_symmetry.space_group_name_H-M   'P 1'
#
loop_
_entity.id
_entity.type
_entity.pdbx_description
1 polymer ?
#
loop_
_entity_poly.entity_id
_entity_poly.type
_entity_poly.pdbx_seq_one_letter_code
_entity_poly.pdbx_strand_id
1 'polypeptide(L)'
;RVANRDLGDIMQTTIVDDLRAKYDPNWNRRAIWDRDYSEAVRPNVPGVLLELLSHQNFADMKFGLDPRFRFDVARSVYKSMAYFLADQHGYEPVIQPLPVSHLRTEWIDSGKLKVSWEAVMDPLESNAAPDAYVVYVARDEGSYAPGQWVRENHFVLDEIEAGVVYRFRVAGVNAGGESMPSEEVAAGQPFGAQEVPTVMVIAGFDRISAPAVLEYGSFRGFADFEDEGVADGMDLSYVGRQYDFDSQSPWLDDDAPGHGASYSTLETQVLTG
;
A
#
# COMPACT_ATOMS: atom_id res chain seq x y z
N ARG A 1 -24.79 17.38 -3.37
CA ARG A 1 -24.60 17.37 -1.88
C ARG A 1 -24.96 16.02 -1.28
N VAL A 2 -26.09 15.38 -1.64
CA VAL A 2 -26.46 14.06 -1.08
C VAL A 2 -25.38 13.04 -1.40
N ALA A 3 -25.00 12.88 -2.68
CA ALA A 3 -23.99 11.93 -3.11
C ALA A 3 -22.60 12.14 -2.48
N ASN A 4 -22.20 13.39 -2.20
CA ASN A 4 -20.94 13.67 -1.48
C ASN A 4 -21.00 13.13 -0.05
N ARG A 5 -22.15 13.32 0.61
CA ARG A 5 -22.35 12.84 1.99
C ARG A 5 -22.37 11.31 2.03
N ASP A 6 -23.06 10.68 1.07
CA ASP A 6 -23.11 9.22 0.98
C ASP A 6 -21.71 8.64 0.71
N LEU A 7 -20.94 9.22 -0.22
CA LEU A 7 -19.55 8.85 -0.45
C LEU A 7 -18.70 9.03 0.81
N GLY A 8 -18.86 10.16 1.52
CA GLY A 8 -18.12 10.42 2.75
C GLY A 8 -18.45 9.44 3.87
N ASP A 9 -19.73 9.07 4.02
CA ASP A 9 -20.18 8.11 5.03
C ASP A 9 -19.67 6.70 4.74
N ILE A 10 -19.80 6.22 3.50
CA ILE A 10 -19.28 4.94 3.05
C ILE A 10 -17.76 4.89 3.24
N MET A 11 -17.03 5.93 2.80
CA MET A 11 -15.58 5.98 2.88
C MET A 11 -15.09 5.96 4.32
N GLN A 12 -15.64 6.82 5.18
CA GLN A 12 -15.24 6.87 6.57
C GLN A 12 -15.59 5.57 7.31
N THR A 13 -16.75 4.98 7.05
CA THR A 13 -17.16 3.71 7.64
C THR A 13 -16.22 2.60 7.22
N THR A 14 -15.96 2.43 5.92
CA THR A 14 -15.06 1.40 5.40
C THR A 14 -13.65 1.52 5.97
N ILE A 15 -13.08 2.73 5.98
CA ILE A 15 -11.73 2.95 6.55
C ILE A 15 -11.70 2.59 8.03
N VAL A 16 -12.66 3.08 8.82
CA VAL A 16 -12.68 2.84 10.26
C VAL A 16 -12.88 1.36 10.59
N ASP A 17 -13.76 0.68 9.88
CA ASP A 17 -14.02 -0.75 10.13
C ASP A 17 -12.80 -1.60 9.75
N ASP A 18 -12.12 -1.29 8.64
CA ASP A 18 -10.86 -1.96 8.27
C ASP A 18 -9.76 -1.69 9.30
N LEU A 19 -9.61 -0.45 9.77
CA LEU A 19 -8.61 -0.10 10.79
C LEU A 19 -8.90 -0.75 12.13
N ARG A 20 -10.17 -0.88 12.51
CA ARG A 20 -10.58 -1.63 13.70
C ARG A 20 -10.27 -3.11 13.61
N ALA A 21 -10.43 -3.68 12.43
CA ALA A 21 -10.15 -5.10 12.21
C ALA A 21 -8.64 -5.42 12.19
N LYS A 22 -7.79 -4.49 11.71
CA LYS A 22 -6.37 -4.74 11.49
C LYS A 22 -5.46 -4.16 12.57
N TYR A 23 -5.82 -3.05 13.18
CA TYR A 23 -4.93 -2.25 14.04
C TYR A 23 -5.46 -2.05 15.45
N ASP A 24 -6.54 -1.29 15.61
CA ASP A 24 -7.11 -0.97 16.92
C ASP A 24 -8.64 -1.09 16.91
N PRO A 25 -9.24 -2.03 17.65
CA PRO A 25 -10.70 -2.21 17.69
C PRO A 25 -11.44 -0.97 18.22
N ASN A 26 -10.74 -0.05 18.88
CA ASN A 26 -11.29 1.20 19.39
C ASN A 26 -11.05 2.40 18.45
N TRP A 27 -10.58 2.16 17.23
CA TRP A 27 -10.33 3.24 16.29
C TRP A 27 -11.54 4.17 16.16
N ASN A 28 -11.34 5.46 16.41
CA ASN A 28 -12.44 6.41 16.51
C ASN A 28 -13.02 6.79 15.14
N ARG A 29 -14.35 6.69 15.01
CA ARG A 29 -15.07 7.24 13.87
C ARG A 29 -15.51 8.68 14.19
N ARG A 30 -14.90 9.63 13.54
CA ARG A 30 -15.21 11.05 13.72
C ARG A 30 -16.52 11.44 13.00
N ALA A 31 -17.08 12.60 13.35
CA ALA A 31 -18.21 13.14 12.61
C ALA A 31 -17.78 13.62 11.22
N ILE A 32 -18.67 13.45 10.23
CA ILE A 32 -18.49 14.07 8.92
C ILE A 32 -18.77 15.55 9.03
N TRP A 33 -17.86 16.37 8.49
CA TRP A 33 -18.00 17.81 8.45
C TRP A 33 -18.63 18.25 7.14
N ASP A 34 -19.67 19.07 7.23
CA ASP A 34 -20.27 19.75 6.08
C ASP A 34 -19.68 21.17 5.99
N ARG A 35 -18.63 21.31 5.18
CA ARG A 35 -17.90 22.55 4.95
C ARG A 35 -17.71 22.79 3.45
N ASP A 36 -17.64 24.05 3.06
CA ASP A 36 -17.47 24.48 1.67
C ASP A 36 -15.97 24.53 1.27
N TYR A 37 -15.26 23.41 1.44
CA TYR A 37 -13.90 23.26 0.89
C TYR A 37 -13.94 23.15 -0.64
N SER A 38 -13.05 23.87 -1.30
CA SER A 38 -13.03 23.93 -2.77
C SER A 38 -12.88 22.57 -3.44
N GLU A 39 -12.14 21.67 -2.80
CA GLU A 39 -11.88 20.30 -3.25
C GLU A 39 -13.15 19.45 -3.26
N ALA A 40 -14.05 19.70 -2.33
CA ALA A 40 -15.30 18.96 -2.20
C ALA A 40 -16.48 19.59 -2.95
N VAL A 41 -16.47 20.91 -3.21
CA VAL A 41 -17.63 21.61 -3.77
C VAL A 41 -17.47 22.00 -5.24
N ARG A 42 -16.25 22.13 -5.75
CA ARG A 42 -15.99 22.56 -7.14
C ARG A 42 -16.08 21.44 -8.18
N PRO A 43 -15.71 20.18 -7.88
CA PRO A 43 -15.84 19.10 -8.86
C PRO A 43 -17.30 18.88 -9.27
N ASN A 44 -17.53 18.54 -10.54
CA ASN A 44 -18.85 18.18 -11.07
C ASN A 44 -19.19 16.69 -10.84
N VAL A 45 -18.45 16.03 -9.96
CA VAL A 45 -18.64 14.63 -9.55
C VAL A 45 -18.69 14.58 -8.02
N PRO A 46 -19.25 13.53 -7.41
CA PRO A 46 -19.17 13.35 -5.98
C PRO A 46 -17.72 13.42 -5.49
N GLY A 47 -17.46 14.22 -4.48
CA GLY A 47 -16.13 14.44 -3.93
C GLY A 47 -16.17 14.63 -2.41
N VAL A 48 -15.12 14.15 -1.74
CA VAL A 48 -14.89 14.30 -0.30
C VAL A 48 -13.44 14.67 -0.07
N LEU A 49 -13.17 15.38 1.00
CA LEU A 49 -11.84 15.62 1.53
C LEU A 49 -11.62 14.63 2.68
N LEU A 50 -10.64 13.76 2.54
CA LEU A 50 -10.25 12.80 3.57
C LEU A 50 -9.09 13.36 4.40
N GLU A 51 -9.34 13.54 5.70
CA GLU A 51 -8.32 13.88 6.69
C GLU A 51 -8.19 12.70 7.66
N LEU A 52 -7.11 11.95 7.52
CA LEU A 52 -6.98 10.63 8.16
C LEU A 52 -6.33 10.70 9.54
N LEU A 53 -5.16 11.32 9.63
CA LEU A 53 -4.28 11.36 10.79
C LEU A 53 -3.77 12.78 11.03
N SER A 54 -3.21 13.02 12.20
CA SER A 54 -2.49 14.25 12.49
C SER A 54 -0.99 14.02 12.50
N HIS A 55 -0.26 14.74 11.65
CA HIS A 55 1.21 14.70 11.65
C HIS A 55 1.86 15.24 12.93
N GLN A 56 1.07 15.79 13.84
CA GLN A 56 1.50 16.31 15.13
C GLN A 56 1.20 15.36 16.29
N ASN A 57 0.46 14.28 16.04
CA ASN A 57 0.15 13.27 17.03
C ASN A 57 1.13 12.09 16.86
N PHE A 58 1.90 11.79 17.91
CA PHE A 58 2.90 10.74 17.86
C PHE A 58 2.31 9.34 17.60
N ALA A 59 1.18 9.04 18.24
CA ALA A 59 0.48 7.78 18.02
C ALA A 59 -0.01 7.65 16.57
N ASP A 60 -0.54 8.73 15.99
CA ASP A 60 -0.95 8.78 14.59
C ASP A 60 0.23 8.59 13.64
N MET A 61 1.39 9.19 13.94
CA MET A 61 2.56 9.11 13.07
C MET A 61 3.26 7.76 13.10
N LYS A 62 3.11 6.97 14.17
CA LYS A 62 3.53 5.56 14.17
C LYS A 62 2.84 4.76 13.05
N PHE A 63 1.60 5.10 12.73
CA PHE A 63 0.86 4.53 11.59
C PHE A 63 1.12 5.30 10.30
N GLY A 64 1.09 6.61 10.33
CA GLY A 64 1.21 7.45 9.14
C GLY A 64 2.55 7.31 8.42
N LEU A 65 3.62 6.95 9.13
CA LEU A 65 4.94 6.65 8.57
C LEU A 65 5.11 5.18 8.17
N ASP A 66 4.17 4.29 8.53
CA ASP A 66 4.22 2.88 8.12
C ASP A 66 3.64 2.71 6.71
N PRO A 67 4.44 2.26 5.73
CA PRO A 67 3.96 2.00 4.37
C PRO A 67 2.86 0.94 4.29
N ARG A 68 2.84 -0.03 5.21
CA ARG A 68 1.78 -1.05 5.26
C ARG A 68 0.45 -0.45 5.66
N PHE A 69 0.45 0.41 6.67
CA PHE A 69 -0.75 1.16 7.06
C PHE A 69 -1.26 2.04 5.91
N ARG A 70 -0.36 2.75 5.21
CA ARG A 70 -0.74 3.58 4.06
C ARG A 70 -1.34 2.76 2.93
N PHE A 71 -0.79 1.57 2.66
CA PHE A 71 -1.37 0.64 1.69
C PHE A 71 -2.78 0.20 2.12
N ASP A 72 -2.97 -0.19 3.39
CA ASP A 72 -4.27 -0.64 3.90
C ASP A 72 -5.32 0.47 3.82
N VAL A 73 -4.98 1.69 4.18
CA VAL A 73 -5.88 2.84 4.02
C VAL A 73 -6.19 3.13 2.56
N ALA A 74 -5.19 3.13 1.68
CA ALA A 74 -5.41 3.32 0.24
C ALA A 74 -6.35 2.24 -0.33
N ARG A 75 -6.21 0.99 0.13
CA ARG A 75 -7.12 -0.10 -0.22
C ARG A 75 -8.54 0.14 0.32
N SER A 76 -8.70 0.62 1.55
CA SER A 76 -10.02 0.96 2.11
C SER A 76 -10.68 2.11 1.34
N VAL A 77 -9.91 3.11 0.91
CA VAL A 77 -10.40 4.18 0.01
C VAL A 77 -10.87 3.61 -1.31
N TYR A 78 -10.09 2.74 -1.94
CA TYR A 78 -10.48 2.07 -3.18
C TYR A 78 -11.78 1.26 -3.01
N LYS A 79 -11.88 0.44 -1.95
CA LYS A 79 -13.08 -0.35 -1.63
C LYS A 79 -14.31 0.54 -1.46
N SER A 80 -14.17 1.62 -0.70
CA SER A 80 -15.27 2.55 -0.46
C SER A 80 -15.77 3.21 -1.75
N MET A 81 -14.87 3.52 -2.68
CA MET A 81 -15.27 4.02 -4.00
C MET A 81 -16.02 2.95 -4.81
N ALA A 82 -15.56 1.69 -4.77
CA ALA A 82 -16.24 0.57 -5.42
C ALA A 82 -17.64 0.34 -4.83
N TYR A 83 -17.77 0.38 -3.50
CA TYR A 83 -19.06 0.24 -2.81
C TYR A 83 -20.01 1.40 -3.13
N PHE A 84 -19.51 2.63 -3.12
CA PHE A 84 -20.30 3.79 -3.48
C PHE A 84 -20.83 3.68 -4.92
N LEU A 85 -19.98 3.31 -5.89
CA LEU A 85 -20.40 3.14 -7.28
C LEU A 85 -21.42 1.99 -7.43
N ALA A 86 -21.21 0.90 -6.71
CA ALA A 86 -22.13 -0.23 -6.69
C ALA A 86 -23.51 0.16 -6.15
N ASP A 87 -23.56 0.91 -5.05
CA ASP A 87 -24.79 1.46 -4.49
C ASP A 87 -25.52 2.39 -5.47
N GLN A 88 -24.79 3.33 -6.11
CA GLN A 88 -25.36 4.26 -7.07
C GLN A 88 -25.91 3.60 -8.34
N HIS A 89 -25.34 2.47 -8.75
CA HIS A 89 -25.67 1.81 -10.01
C HIS A 89 -26.38 0.46 -9.85
N GLY A 90 -26.58 0.00 -8.62
CA GLY A 90 -27.37 -1.20 -8.30
C GLY A 90 -26.69 -2.52 -8.73
N TYR A 91 -25.39 -2.68 -8.49
CA TYR A 91 -24.67 -3.93 -8.72
C TYR A 91 -23.88 -4.37 -7.48
N GLU A 92 -23.51 -5.65 -7.41
CA GLU A 92 -22.65 -6.18 -6.36
C GLU A 92 -21.17 -5.90 -6.70
N PRO A 93 -20.42 -5.21 -5.85
CA PRO A 93 -19.03 -4.91 -6.12
C PRO A 93 -18.17 -6.15 -5.94
N VAL A 94 -17.22 -6.37 -6.86
CA VAL A 94 -16.13 -7.32 -6.68
C VAL A 94 -14.86 -6.53 -6.45
N ILE A 95 -14.15 -6.86 -5.39
CA ILE A 95 -12.90 -6.17 -5.03
C ILE A 95 -11.73 -6.85 -5.71
N GLN A 96 -10.83 -6.07 -6.32
CA GLN A 96 -9.62 -6.61 -6.95
C GLN A 96 -8.77 -7.39 -5.95
N PRO A 97 -7.99 -8.40 -6.39
CA PRO A 97 -7.12 -9.17 -5.50
C PRO A 97 -6.06 -8.32 -4.80
N LEU A 98 -5.48 -8.86 -3.73
CA LEU A 98 -4.21 -8.36 -3.19
C LEU A 98 -3.05 -8.74 -4.10
N PRO A 99 -1.91 -8.01 -4.07
CA PRO A 99 -0.70 -8.42 -4.74
C PRO A 99 -0.28 -9.83 -4.31
N VAL A 100 0.26 -10.60 -5.25
CA VAL A 100 0.80 -11.93 -4.94
C VAL A 100 2.04 -11.83 -4.06
N SER A 101 2.35 -12.90 -3.33
CA SER A 101 3.53 -13.01 -2.49
C SER A 101 4.45 -14.15 -2.93
N HIS A 102 5.62 -14.25 -2.29
CA HIS A 102 6.57 -15.34 -2.50
C HIS A 102 6.95 -15.56 -3.98
N LEU A 103 7.01 -14.45 -4.75
CA LEU A 103 7.45 -14.52 -6.13
C LEU A 103 8.90 -15.01 -6.18
N ARG A 104 9.14 -16.06 -6.98
CA ARG A 104 10.46 -16.68 -7.11
C ARG A 104 10.69 -17.24 -8.49
N THR A 105 11.95 -17.35 -8.85
CA THR A 105 12.41 -17.99 -10.08
C THR A 105 13.18 -19.26 -9.78
N GLU A 106 13.03 -20.28 -10.64
CA GLU A 106 13.69 -21.58 -10.53
C GLU A 106 14.05 -22.10 -11.91
N TRP A 107 15.31 -22.51 -12.12
CA TRP A 107 15.71 -23.25 -13.30
C TRP A 107 15.21 -24.69 -13.22
N ILE A 108 14.34 -25.07 -14.14
CA ILE A 108 13.77 -26.44 -14.20
C ILE A 108 14.44 -27.33 -15.24
N ASP A 109 15.09 -26.71 -16.22
CA ASP A 109 15.87 -27.39 -17.25
C ASP A 109 16.83 -26.39 -17.90
N SER A 110 17.74 -26.85 -18.75
CA SER A 110 18.58 -25.98 -19.55
C SER A 110 17.72 -25.08 -20.46
N GLY A 111 17.80 -23.76 -20.26
CA GLY A 111 17.02 -22.79 -21.01
C GLY A 111 15.56 -22.67 -20.63
N LYS A 112 15.11 -23.30 -19.53
CA LYS A 112 13.73 -23.16 -19.01
C LYS A 112 13.69 -22.62 -17.61
N LEU A 113 13.00 -21.50 -17.45
CA LEU A 113 12.83 -20.82 -16.18
C LEU A 113 11.38 -20.86 -15.73
N LYS A 114 11.14 -21.40 -14.54
CA LYS A 114 9.84 -21.33 -13.87
C LYS A 114 9.80 -20.14 -12.95
N VAL A 115 8.74 -19.35 -13.08
CA VAL A 115 8.36 -18.28 -12.15
C VAL A 115 7.15 -18.76 -11.37
N SER A 116 7.15 -18.68 -10.06
CA SER A 116 6.04 -19.13 -9.22
C SER A 116 5.78 -18.15 -8.07
N TRP A 117 4.55 -18.15 -7.58
CA TRP A 117 4.06 -17.23 -6.55
C TRP A 117 2.97 -17.86 -5.70
N GLU A 118 2.54 -17.13 -4.68
CA GLU A 118 1.42 -17.50 -3.83
C GLU A 118 0.34 -16.40 -3.87
N ALA A 119 -0.92 -16.81 -3.96
CA ALA A 119 -2.03 -15.90 -3.83
C ALA A 119 -2.13 -15.39 -2.40
N VAL A 120 -2.40 -14.11 -2.24
CA VAL A 120 -2.69 -13.50 -0.94
C VAL A 120 -4.20 -13.31 -0.81
N MET A 121 -4.79 -14.01 0.16
CA MET A 121 -6.22 -13.87 0.45
C MET A 121 -6.45 -12.62 1.28
N ASP A 122 -7.44 -11.81 0.90
CA ASP A 122 -7.85 -10.67 1.71
C ASP A 122 -8.74 -11.13 2.87
N PRO A 123 -8.32 -10.95 4.13
CA PRO A 123 -9.12 -11.38 5.27
C PRO A 123 -10.41 -10.57 5.45
N LEU A 124 -10.50 -9.39 4.83
CA LEU A 124 -11.64 -8.49 4.95
C LEU A 124 -12.60 -8.58 3.74
N GLU A 125 -12.14 -9.21 2.62
CA GLU A 125 -12.90 -9.25 1.36
C GLU A 125 -12.92 -10.67 0.77
N SER A 126 -13.94 -11.41 1.07
CA SER A 126 -14.04 -12.82 0.61
C SER A 126 -14.15 -12.97 -0.90
N ASN A 127 -14.58 -11.93 -1.62
CA ASN A 127 -14.71 -11.93 -3.08
C ASN A 127 -13.46 -11.40 -3.81
N ALA A 128 -12.40 -11.06 -3.07
CA ALA A 128 -11.15 -10.54 -3.63
C ALA A 128 -10.13 -11.64 -4.02
N ALA A 129 -10.52 -12.91 -4.00
CA ALA A 129 -9.64 -13.98 -4.45
C ALA A 129 -9.32 -13.84 -5.95
N PRO A 130 -8.07 -14.11 -6.37
CA PRO A 130 -7.74 -14.10 -7.80
C PRO A 130 -8.32 -15.34 -8.52
N ASP A 131 -8.88 -15.14 -9.71
CA ASP A 131 -9.33 -16.19 -10.62
C ASP A 131 -8.24 -16.58 -11.63
N ALA A 132 -7.30 -15.66 -11.86
CA ALA A 132 -6.19 -15.79 -12.78
C ALA A 132 -5.07 -14.82 -12.41
N TYR A 133 -3.99 -14.83 -13.15
CA TYR A 133 -2.84 -13.95 -12.97
C TYR A 133 -2.38 -13.39 -14.31
N VAL A 134 -1.71 -12.24 -14.24
CA VAL A 134 -1.02 -11.64 -15.38
C VAL A 134 0.47 -11.60 -15.05
N VAL A 135 1.28 -12.20 -15.90
CA VAL A 135 2.74 -12.22 -15.78
C VAL A 135 3.32 -11.18 -16.74
N TYR A 136 4.07 -10.26 -16.20
CA TYR A 136 4.81 -9.25 -16.95
C TYR A 136 6.27 -9.62 -17.03
N VAL A 137 6.84 -9.61 -18.23
CA VAL A 137 8.22 -9.95 -18.50
C VAL A 137 8.93 -8.75 -19.13
N ALA A 138 10.08 -8.40 -18.61
CA ALA A 138 10.99 -7.43 -19.22
C ALA A 138 12.36 -8.08 -19.45
N ARG A 139 13.13 -7.52 -20.38
CA ARG A 139 14.50 -7.94 -20.71
C ARG A 139 15.45 -6.80 -20.38
N ASP A 140 16.51 -7.08 -19.67
CA ASP A 140 17.52 -6.11 -19.24
C ASP A 140 16.87 -4.84 -18.63
N GLU A 141 17.28 -3.67 -19.01
CA GLU A 141 16.69 -2.39 -18.59
C GLU A 141 15.46 -1.97 -19.43
N GLY A 142 14.95 -2.86 -20.28
CA GLY A 142 13.80 -2.58 -21.14
C GLY A 142 12.47 -2.50 -20.37
N SER A 143 11.44 -1.99 -21.05
CA SER A 143 10.08 -1.93 -20.51
C SER A 143 9.45 -3.33 -20.45
N TYR A 144 8.46 -3.49 -19.58
CA TYR A 144 7.65 -4.70 -19.52
C TYR A 144 6.85 -4.87 -20.81
N ALA A 145 6.86 -6.09 -21.35
CA ALA A 145 5.98 -6.49 -22.43
C ALA A 145 4.50 -6.54 -21.96
N PRO A 146 3.54 -6.56 -22.88
CA PRO A 146 2.13 -6.84 -22.54
C PRO A 146 2.01 -8.10 -21.70
N GLY A 147 1.19 -8.04 -20.65
CA GLY A 147 1.05 -9.14 -19.69
C GLY A 147 0.49 -10.41 -20.31
N GLN A 148 0.98 -11.56 -19.85
CA GLN A 148 0.54 -12.88 -20.26
C GLN A 148 -0.40 -13.45 -19.20
N TRP A 149 -1.60 -13.88 -19.60
CA TRP A 149 -2.61 -14.43 -18.72
C TRP A 149 -2.34 -15.91 -18.42
N VAL A 150 -2.34 -16.28 -17.14
CA VAL A 150 -2.22 -17.66 -16.67
C VAL A 150 -3.23 -17.94 -15.56
N ARG A 151 -3.66 -19.19 -15.42
CA ARG A 151 -4.59 -19.59 -14.34
C ARG A 151 -3.88 -20.26 -13.17
N GLU A 152 -2.78 -20.91 -13.47
CA GLU A 152 -1.93 -21.53 -12.48
C GLU A 152 -1.10 -20.48 -11.74
N ASN A 153 -0.63 -20.80 -10.56
CA ASN A 153 0.25 -19.96 -9.77
C ASN A 153 1.74 -20.10 -10.17
N HIS A 154 1.97 -20.37 -11.42
CA HIS A 154 3.31 -20.42 -12.03
C HIS A 154 3.23 -20.13 -13.53
N PHE A 155 4.37 -19.71 -14.06
CA PHE A 155 4.61 -19.46 -15.47
C PHE A 155 5.97 -20.07 -15.84
N VAL A 156 6.08 -20.65 -17.02
CA VAL A 156 7.35 -21.17 -17.54
C VAL A 156 7.75 -20.33 -18.74
N LEU A 157 8.94 -19.75 -18.67
CA LEU A 157 9.58 -19.11 -19.81
C LEU A 157 10.54 -20.12 -20.46
N ASP A 158 10.23 -20.51 -21.67
CA ASP A 158 11.06 -21.34 -22.51
C ASP A 158 12.03 -20.47 -23.34
N GLU A 159 13.14 -21.06 -23.77
CA GLU A 159 14.10 -20.41 -24.68
C GLU A 159 14.75 -19.14 -24.09
N ILE A 160 15.37 -19.29 -22.93
CA ILE A 160 16.15 -18.22 -22.29
C ILE A 160 17.41 -17.92 -23.12
N GLU A 161 17.55 -16.67 -23.54
CA GLU A 161 18.71 -16.16 -24.25
C GLU A 161 19.86 -15.92 -23.28
N ALA A 162 21.04 -16.51 -23.56
CA ALA A 162 22.21 -16.30 -22.73
C ALA A 162 22.70 -14.83 -22.81
N GLY A 163 23.08 -14.30 -21.66
CA GLY A 163 23.54 -12.90 -21.52
C GLY A 163 22.40 -11.89 -21.33
N VAL A 164 21.14 -12.32 -21.31
CA VAL A 164 19.98 -11.48 -21.06
C VAL A 164 19.46 -11.73 -19.64
N VAL A 165 19.16 -10.65 -18.91
CA VAL A 165 18.48 -10.70 -17.63
C VAL A 165 16.99 -10.52 -17.85
N TYR A 166 16.19 -11.51 -17.46
CA TYR A 166 14.75 -11.47 -17.51
C TYR A 166 14.21 -11.01 -16.16
N ARG A 167 13.33 -10.03 -16.17
CA ARG A 167 12.67 -9.48 -14.98
C ARG A 167 11.18 -9.80 -15.03
N PHE A 168 10.61 -10.17 -13.89
CA PHE A 168 9.23 -10.61 -13.78
C PHE A 168 8.49 -9.85 -12.71
N ARG A 169 7.23 -9.51 -12.99
CA ARG A 169 6.21 -9.07 -12.05
C ARG A 169 4.93 -9.84 -12.30
N VAL A 170 4.15 -10.05 -11.26
CA VAL A 170 2.88 -10.79 -11.36
C VAL A 170 1.79 -10.03 -10.64
N ALA A 171 0.61 -9.96 -11.25
CA ALA A 171 -0.60 -9.43 -10.65
C ALA A 171 -1.69 -10.50 -10.61
N GLY A 172 -2.47 -10.53 -9.53
CA GLY A 172 -3.70 -11.32 -9.46
C GLY A 172 -4.86 -10.62 -10.15
N VAL A 173 -5.77 -11.38 -10.75
CA VAL A 173 -6.92 -10.84 -11.48
C VAL A 173 -8.20 -11.56 -11.09
N ASN A 174 -9.27 -10.79 -10.95
CA ASN A 174 -10.66 -11.28 -10.86
C ASN A 174 -11.61 -10.32 -11.60
N ALA A 175 -12.91 -10.51 -11.44
CA ALA A 175 -13.91 -9.63 -12.05
C ALA A 175 -13.86 -8.17 -11.54
N GLY A 176 -13.25 -7.91 -10.38
CA GLY A 176 -13.03 -6.57 -9.83
C GLY A 176 -11.83 -5.84 -10.42
N GLY A 177 -10.99 -6.54 -11.16
CA GLY A 177 -9.82 -5.98 -11.83
C GLY A 177 -8.51 -6.68 -11.50
N GLU A 178 -7.43 -6.02 -11.88
CA GLU A 178 -6.05 -6.46 -11.67
C GLU A 178 -5.49 -5.83 -10.39
N SER A 179 -4.80 -6.64 -9.58
CA SER A 179 -4.11 -6.15 -8.39
C SER A 179 -2.93 -5.24 -8.76
N MET A 180 -2.40 -4.53 -7.78
CA MET A 180 -1.06 -3.98 -7.94
C MET A 180 -0.08 -5.13 -8.20
N PRO A 181 0.94 -4.93 -9.06
CA PRO A 181 1.92 -5.97 -9.33
C PRO A 181 2.77 -6.29 -8.10
N SER A 182 3.28 -7.51 -8.07
CA SER A 182 4.28 -7.93 -7.08
C SER A 182 5.55 -7.11 -7.16
N GLU A 183 6.43 -7.30 -6.19
CA GLU A 183 7.82 -6.93 -6.36
C GLU A 183 8.45 -7.66 -7.57
N GLU A 184 9.59 -7.14 -8.02
CA GLU A 184 10.32 -7.69 -9.14
C GLU A 184 11.26 -8.80 -8.70
N VAL A 185 11.28 -9.92 -9.45
CA VAL A 185 12.34 -10.90 -9.41
C VAL A 185 13.02 -10.99 -10.76
N ALA A 186 14.29 -11.38 -10.76
CA ALA A 186 15.07 -11.49 -11.98
C ALA A 186 15.81 -12.82 -12.07
N ALA A 187 16.07 -13.26 -13.30
CA ALA A 187 16.95 -14.39 -13.57
C ALA A 187 17.65 -14.18 -14.92
N GLY A 188 18.87 -14.69 -15.03
CA GLY A 188 19.64 -14.63 -16.27
C GLY A 188 20.65 -15.78 -16.33
N GLN A 189 21.07 -16.11 -17.55
CA GLN A 189 22.09 -17.10 -17.82
C GLN A 189 23.28 -16.43 -18.49
N PRO A 190 24.52 -16.61 -18.00
CA PRO A 190 25.69 -15.96 -18.58
C PRO A 190 26.04 -16.52 -19.96
N PHE A 191 26.76 -15.72 -20.76
CA PHE A 191 27.28 -16.16 -22.03
C PHE A 191 28.33 -17.25 -21.87
N GLY A 192 28.28 -18.26 -22.73
CA GLY A 192 29.39 -19.17 -23.01
C GLY A 192 29.82 -20.13 -21.90
N ALA A 193 29.03 -20.22 -20.85
CA ALA A 193 29.35 -21.04 -19.71
C ALA A 193 28.94 -22.50 -19.96
N GLN A 194 29.91 -23.42 -19.95
CA GLN A 194 29.61 -24.88 -20.01
C GLN A 194 29.21 -25.45 -18.64
N GLU A 195 29.74 -24.87 -17.56
CA GLU A 195 29.36 -25.20 -16.17
C GLU A 195 29.47 -23.92 -15.33
N VAL A 196 28.37 -23.32 -14.96
CA VAL A 196 28.32 -22.16 -14.05
C VAL A 196 27.59 -22.57 -12.79
N PRO A 197 28.11 -22.25 -11.60
CA PRO A 197 27.38 -22.47 -10.37
C PRO A 197 26.10 -21.62 -10.37
N THR A 198 25.00 -22.23 -10.00
CA THR A 198 23.75 -21.48 -9.78
C THR A 198 23.89 -20.64 -8.51
N VAL A 199 23.68 -19.34 -8.63
CA VAL A 199 23.63 -18.40 -7.49
C VAL A 199 22.18 -18.05 -7.26
N MET A 200 21.72 -18.24 -6.02
CA MET A 200 20.40 -17.81 -5.58
C MET A 200 20.55 -16.52 -4.77
N VAL A 201 19.75 -15.52 -5.10
CA VAL A 201 19.61 -14.27 -4.33
C VAL A 201 18.30 -14.30 -3.59
N ILE A 202 18.36 -14.15 -2.27
CA ILE A 202 17.18 -14.09 -1.41
C ILE A 202 17.09 -12.67 -0.87
N ALA A 203 16.02 -11.93 -1.24
CA ALA A 203 15.66 -10.67 -0.61
C ALA A 203 14.81 -10.99 0.62
N GLY A 204 15.41 -10.89 1.81
CA GLY A 204 14.77 -11.21 3.09
C GLY A 204 14.25 -9.99 3.84
N PHE A 205 14.20 -8.83 3.19
CA PHE A 205 13.81 -7.57 3.81
C PHE A 205 12.62 -6.96 3.09
N ASP A 206 11.72 -6.34 3.86
CA ASP A 206 10.75 -5.42 3.29
C ASP A 206 11.51 -4.21 2.73
N ARG A 207 11.24 -3.86 1.48
CA ARG A 207 11.92 -2.73 0.82
C ARG A 207 11.55 -1.39 1.42
N ILE A 208 10.33 -1.29 1.92
CA ILE A 208 9.79 -0.07 2.50
C ILE A 208 9.47 -0.36 3.94
N SER A 209 10.09 0.39 4.85
CA SER A 209 9.86 0.32 6.29
C SER A 209 9.58 1.69 6.87
N ALA A 210 8.86 1.75 7.97
CA ALA A 210 8.76 2.95 8.78
C ALA A 210 10.13 3.27 9.41
N PRO A 211 10.43 4.54 9.69
CA PRO A 211 11.60 4.91 10.50
C PRO A 211 11.48 4.33 11.91
N ALA A 212 12.61 4.06 12.55
CA ALA A 212 12.62 3.55 13.91
C ALA A 212 11.97 4.52 14.88
N VAL A 213 11.14 4.00 15.77
CA VAL A 213 10.48 4.77 16.83
C VAL A 213 11.44 4.96 18.00
N LEU A 214 11.59 6.18 18.49
CA LEU A 214 12.40 6.54 19.63
C LEU A 214 11.53 7.06 20.77
N GLU A 215 11.61 6.41 21.94
CA GLU A 215 10.91 6.84 23.15
C GLU A 215 11.90 6.71 24.32
N TYR A 216 12.40 7.83 24.85
CA TYR A 216 13.27 7.83 26.01
C TYR A 216 13.16 9.14 26.81
N GLY A 217 12.99 9.04 28.12
CA GLY A 217 12.76 10.19 28.99
C GLY A 217 11.50 10.96 28.60
N SER A 218 11.67 12.26 28.32
CA SER A 218 10.61 13.13 27.80
C SER A 218 10.64 13.28 26.28
N PHE A 219 11.46 12.50 25.59
CA PHE A 219 11.57 12.54 24.13
C PHE A 219 10.72 11.43 23.51
N ARG A 220 9.91 11.82 22.53
CA ARG A 220 9.19 10.92 21.63
C ARG A 220 9.39 11.36 20.19
N GLY A 221 9.72 10.44 19.30
CA GLY A 221 9.95 10.80 17.91
C GLY A 221 10.39 9.62 17.06
N PHE A 222 10.91 9.92 15.90
CA PHE A 222 11.38 8.96 14.92
C PHE A 222 12.84 9.24 14.58
N ALA A 223 13.60 8.18 14.28
CA ALA A 223 14.99 8.27 13.85
C ALA A 223 15.10 8.63 12.36
N ASP A 224 14.40 9.68 11.95
CA ASP A 224 14.37 10.15 10.56
C ASP A 224 15.72 10.69 10.05
N PHE A 225 16.63 11.02 10.96
CA PHE A 225 17.97 11.49 10.64
C PHE A 225 19.03 10.37 10.63
N GLU A 226 18.73 9.21 11.24
CA GLU A 226 19.60 8.03 11.27
C GLU A 226 19.03 6.90 10.40
N ASP A 227 17.70 6.80 10.32
CA ASP A 227 16.96 5.81 9.55
C ASP A 227 15.69 6.45 9.00
N GLU A 228 15.78 7.01 7.82
CA GLU A 228 14.64 7.62 7.12
C GLU A 228 13.63 6.59 6.61
N GLY A 229 13.89 5.30 6.85
CA GLY A 229 13.21 4.22 6.16
C GLY A 229 13.77 4.03 4.74
N VAL A 230 13.37 2.97 4.07
CA VAL A 230 13.75 2.72 2.67
C VAL A 230 12.72 3.35 1.76
N ALA A 231 13.09 4.44 1.09
CA ALA A 231 12.27 5.05 0.06
C ALA A 231 12.28 4.19 -1.21
N ASP A 232 11.11 3.98 -1.81
CA ASP A 232 11.00 3.38 -3.14
C ASP A 232 10.98 4.49 -4.19
N GLY A 233 12.10 4.66 -4.89
CA GLY A 233 12.24 5.64 -5.96
C GLY A 233 12.06 7.09 -5.49
N MET A 234 10.99 7.73 -5.95
CA MET A 234 10.67 9.14 -5.64
C MET A 234 9.67 9.29 -4.49
N ASP A 235 9.19 8.21 -3.92
CA ASP A 235 8.28 8.27 -2.78
C ASP A 235 9.07 8.55 -1.51
N LEU A 236 9.10 9.81 -1.17
CA LEU A 236 9.58 10.26 0.13
C LEU A 236 8.48 9.92 1.15
N SER A 237 8.61 8.75 1.80
CA SER A 237 7.79 8.43 2.97
C SER A 237 8.02 9.39 4.14
N TYR A 238 8.90 10.31 3.97
CA TYR A 238 9.32 11.33 4.90
C TYR A 238 8.34 12.50 4.97
N VAL A 239 7.79 12.76 6.13
CA VAL A 239 6.87 13.86 6.40
C VAL A 239 7.55 14.98 7.20
N GLY A 240 8.79 15.32 6.85
CA GLY A 240 9.59 16.27 7.60
C GLY A 240 10.18 15.67 8.89
N ARG A 241 10.91 16.45 9.64
CA ARG A 241 11.52 16.00 10.91
C ARG A 241 10.44 15.77 11.94
N GLN A 242 10.26 14.51 12.30
CA GLN A 242 9.27 14.06 13.29
C GLN A 242 10.00 13.62 14.56
N TYR A 243 10.54 14.58 15.30
CA TYR A 243 11.22 14.34 16.56
C TYR A 243 10.68 15.24 17.68
N ASP A 244 10.74 14.76 18.89
CA ASP A 244 10.37 15.45 20.12
C ASP A 244 8.92 15.95 20.14
N PHE A 245 7.99 15.02 20.01
CA PHE A 245 6.56 15.30 20.12
C PHE A 245 6.16 15.81 21.52
N ASP A 246 6.85 15.36 22.59
CA ASP A 246 6.55 15.74 23.97
C ASP A 246 6.80 17.24 24.25
N SER A 247 7.88 17.80 23.67
CA SER A 247 8.22 19.19 23.93
C SER A 247 7.42 20.18 23.09
N GLN A 248 6.84 19.71 22.00
CA GLN A 248 6.21 20.60 21.02
C GLN A 248 4.72 20.82 21.23
N SER A 249 4.05 19.93 21.96
CA SER A 249 2.61 20.08 22.16
C SER A 249 2.09 19.33 23.39
N PRO A 250 1.99 20.00 24.53
CA PRO A 250 1.39 19.41 25.74
C PRO A 250 -0.14 19.15 25.60
N TRP A 251 -0.72 19.43 24.46
CA TRP A 251 -2.16 19.33 24.20
C TRP A 251 -2.52 18.11 23.33
N LEU A 252 -1.54 17.35 22.88
CA LEU A 252 -1.77 16.16 22.07
C LEU A 252 -2.01 14.95 22.98
N ASP A 253 -3.04 14.19 22.66
CA ASP A 253 -3.17 12.83 23.15
C ASP A 253 -2.28 11.92 22.29
N ASP A 254 -1.02 11.80 22.69
CA ASP A 254 -0.02 11.02 21.96
C ASP A 254 -0.16 9.51 22.15
N ASP A 255 -1.06 9.09 23.06
CA ASP A 255 -1.19 7.69 23.44
C ASP A 255 -2.26 6.94 22.62
N ALA A 256 -3.13 7.67 21.93
CA ALA A 256 -4.25 7.09 21.21
C ALA A 256 -4.35 7.56 19.75
N PRO A 257 -4.10 6.67 18.75
CA PRO A 257 -4.21 7.01 17.34
C PRO A 257 -5.68 7.18 16.92
N GLY A 258 -5.92 8.07 15.98
CA GLY A 258 -7.25 8.29 15.39
C GLY A 258 -8.28 8.89 16.35
N HIS A 259 -7.91 9.30 17.54
CA HIS A 259 -8.83 9.78 18.57
C HIS A 259 -9.19 11.27 18.51
N GLY A 260 -8.66 11.99 17.52
CA GLY A 260 -9.16 13.31 17.19
C GLY A 260 -8.82 14.45 18.17
N ALA A 261 -8.02 14.18 19.20
CA ALA A 261 -7.55 15.21 20.14
C ALA A 261 -6.68 16.29 19.48
N SER A 262 -6.17 15.99 18.30
CA SER A 262 -5.35 16.88 17.47
C SER A 262 -6.10 18.09 16.88
N TYR A 263 -7.42 18.12 16.94
CA TYR A 263 -8.20 19.18 16.30
C TYR A 263 -8.06 20.55 16.97
N SER A 264 -8.04 20.57 18.29
CA SER A 264 -7.82 21.81 19.05
C SER A 264 -6.42 22.38 18.85
N THR A 265 -5.46 21.53 18.50
CA THR A 265 -4.06 21.91 18.29
C THR A 265 -3.82 22.47 16.89
N LEU A 266 -4.51 21.99 15.86
CA LEU A 266 -4.46 22.59 14.52
C LEU A 266 -4.99 24.03 14.55
N GLU A 267 -6.10 24.27 15.24
CA GLU A 267 -6.63 25.62 15.42
C GLU A 267 -5.68 26.51 16.21
N THR A 268 -5.03 25.98 17.24
CA THR A 268 -4.09 26.75 18.07
C THR A 268 -2.79 27.04 17.33
N GLN A 269 -2.31 26.16 16.47
CA GLN A 269 -1.07 26.38 15.71
C GLN A 269 -1.26 27.31 14.51
N VAL A 270 -2.41 27.34 13.89
CA VAL A 270 -2.76 28.36 12.87
C VAL A 270 -2.85 29.75 13.48
N LEU A 271 -3.15 29.85 14.77
CA LEU A 271 -3.24 31.13 15.49
C LEU A 271 -1.91 31.62 16.08
N THR A 272 -0.91 30.75 16.19
CA THR A 272 0.41 31.08 16.75
C THR A 272 1.55 31.14 15.74
N GLY A 273 1.27 30.87 14.46
CA GLY A 273 2.23 30.90 13.34
C GLY A 273 2.29 32.31 12.66
#